data_62f6561e58c13502a7ab23b0b25f7199
#
_entry.id   62f6561e58c13502a7ab23b0b25f7199
#
_cell.length_a   1.000
_cell.length_b   1.000
_cell.length_c   1.000
_cell.angle_alpha   90.00
_cell.angle_beta   90.00
_cell.angle_gamma   90.00
#
_symmetry.space_group_name_H-M   'P 1'
#
loop_
_entity.id
_entity.type
_entity.pdbx_description
1 polymer ?
#
loop_
_entity_poly.entity_id
_entity_poly.type
_entity_poly.pdbx_seq_one_letter_code
_entity_poly.pdbx_strand_id
1 'polypeptide(L)'
;LSRGLGDVYKRQVTGPMKVDCIYRRIDDNFLDPKVFYKHSLLGVPGLFKCWRKGNVGIVNAPGTGIADDKAIYSYVDKMIKFYLDEEPKLKQVQTFLCRKKIHKDHVIENISKLVVKPTNGSGGNGILIGPKASKEERENMIDKIKSKPSDYIAQPLEILSTTPTISEEGIEPRHLDLRPFVLTGKKSWVTTGGLTRVALKKGSTIVNSSQGGGSKDTLVIER
;
A
#
# COMPACT_ATOMS: atom_id res chain seq x y z
N LEU A 1 16.84 5.80 -9.75
CA LEU A 1 16.81 6.26 -8.35
C LEU A 1 17.92 7.27 -8.03
N SER A 2 18.99 7.35 -8.84
CA SER A 2 20.07 8.33 -8.71
C SER A 2 19.72 9.72 -9.25
N ARG A 3 18.62 9.90 -9.96
CA ARG A 3 18.24 11.18 -10.59
C ARG A 3 17.90 12.28 -9.57
N GLY A 4 17.34 11.95 -8.42
CA GLY A 4 16.97 12.92 -7.41
C GLY A 4 18.16 13.57 -6.67
N LEU A 5 19.18 12.78 -6.32
CA LEU A 5 20.37 13.27 -5.63
C LEU A 5 21.32 14.05 -6.60
N GLY A 6 21.43 13.57 -7.85
CA GLY A 6 22.24 14.26 -8.86
C GLY A 6 21.68 15.65 -9.25
N ASP A 7 20.36 15.83 -9.23
CA ASP A 7 19.73 17.13 -9.52
C ASP A 7 19.89 18.13 -8.36
N VAL A 8 19.88 17.68 -7.12
CA VAL A 8 20.13 18.52 -5.95
C VAL A 8 21.57 19.06 -5.97
N TYR A 9 22.54 18.23 -6.31
CA TYR A 9 23.93 18.68 -6.45
C TYR A 9 24.18 19.59 -7.67
N LYS A 10 23.50 19.36 -8.78
CA LYS A 10 23.63 20.20 -9.99
C LYS A 10 22.97 21.57 -9.89
N ARG A 11 22.03 21.77 -8.95
CA ARG A 11 21.35 23.04 -8.72
C ARG A 11 21.93 23.88 -7.57
N GLN A 12 22.98 23.43 -6.91
CA GLN A 12 23.67 24.22 -5.87
C GLN A 12 24.52 25.34 -6.49
N VAL A 13 23.87 26.28 -7.12
CA VAL A 13 24.56 27.47 -7.67
C VAL A 13 24.85 28.51 -6.57
N THR A 14 24.21 28.40 -5.40
CA THR A 14 24.23 29.38 -4.32
C THR A 14 24.57 28.83 -2.94
N GLY A 15 25.10 27.58 -2.85
CA GLY A 15 25.42 26.92 -1.59
C GLY A 15 24.23 26.19 -0.93
N PRO A 16 24.42 25.64 0.27
CA PRO A 16 23.39 24.86 0.94
C PRO A 16 22.21 25.76 1.33
N MET A 17 20.99 25.33 0.92
CA MET A 17 19.75 25.98 1.35
C MET A 17 19.12 25.23 2.52
N LYS A 18 18.55 25.97 3.47
CA LYS A 18 17.75 25.40 4.55
C LYS A 18 16.47 24.77 3.97
N VAL A 19 16.18 23.55 4.38
CA VAL A 19 14.93 22.85 4.04
C VAL A 19 14.06 22.82 5.28
N ASP A 20 12.83 23.32 5.19
CA ASP A 20 11.88 23.36 6.30
C ASP A 20 11.01 22.14 6.37
N CYS A 21 10.74 21.49 5.22
CA CYS A 21 9.92 20.28 5.14
C CYS A 21 10.43 19.32 4.07
N ILE A 22 10.40 18.02 4.38
CA ILE A 22 10.78 16.95 3.45
C ILE A 22 9.55 16.07 3.20
N TYR A 23 9.10 16.00 1.95
CA TYR A 23 8.15 14.98 1.51
C TYR A 23 8.92 13.71 1.18
N ARG A 24 8.70 12.65 1.96
CA ARG A 24 9.37 11.36 1.78
C ARG A 24 8.49 10.33 1.09
N ARG A 25 9.15 9.43 0.35
CA ARG A 25 8.55 8.23 -0.26
C ARG A 25 9.36 6.97 0.04
N ILE A 26 10.20 7.02 1.06
CA ILE A 26 10.98 5.86 1.51
C ILE A 26 10.43 5.34 2.83
N ASP A 27 10.61 4.07 3.07
CA ASP A 27 10.21 3.38 4.30
C ASP A 27 10.98 3.94 5.52
N ASP A 28 10.35 3.88 6.70
CA ASP A 28 10.96 4.33 7.95
C ASP A 28 12.33 3.69 8.18
N ASN A 29 12.45 2.39 7.88
CA ASN A 29 13.69 1.64 8.03
C ASN A 29 14.88 2.24 7.25
N PHE A 30 14.62 2.94 6.15
CA PHE A 30 15.66 3.50 5.29
C PHE A 30 15.89 4.99 5.52
N LEU A 31 15.13 5.64 6.41
CA LEU A 31 15.11 7.09 6.59
C LEU A 31 16.42 7.65 7.15
N ASP A 32 17.00 6.99 8.13
CA ASP A 32 18.25 7.42 8.78
C ASP A 32 19.11 6.21 9.16
N PRO A 33 20.29 6.01 8.52
CA PRO A 33 21.16 4.88 8.82
C PRO A 33 21.77 4.92 10.23
N LYS A 34 21.76 6.06 10.92
CA LYS A 34 22.22 6.16 12.30
C LYS A 34 21.21 5.69 13.33
N VAL A 35 19.94 5.51 12.91
CA VAL A 35 18.84 5.19 13.84
C VAL A 35 18.18 3.87 13.47
N PHE A 36 18.01 3.60 12.16
CA PHE A 36 17.29 2.45 11.64
C PHE A 36 18.26 1.45 10.97
N TYR A 37 18.04 1.15 9.69
CA TYR A 37 18.88 0.21 8.97
C TYR A 37 20.24 0.84 8.61
N LYS A 38 21.31 0.42 9.29
CA LYS A 38 22.65 1.02 9.21
C LYS A 38 23.30 1.02 7.81
N HIS A 39 22.86 0.12 6.93
CA HIS A 39 23.36 0.05 5.55
C HIS A 39 22.45 0.76 4.54
N SER A 40 21.52 1.58 4.99
CA SER A 40 20.66 2.36 4.11
C SER A 40 21.48 3.38 3.32
N LEU A 41 21.37 3.30 2.00
CA LEU A 41 21.92 4.28 1.06
C LEU A 41 20.84 5.30 0.59
N LEU A 42 19.59 5.12 1.02
CA LEU A 42 18.46 5.96 0.61
C LEU A 42 18.21 7.10 1.59
N GLY A 43 18.59 6.92 2.84
CA GLY A 43 18.34 7.86 3.91
C GLY A 43 19.50 8.84 4.17
N VAL A 44 19.22 9.84 4.97
CA VAL A 44 20.21 10.87 5.34
C VAL A 44 20.65 10.68 6.78
N PRO A 45 21.96 10.45 7.04
CA PRO A 45 22.46 10.27 8.39
C PRO A 45 22.20 11.48 9.29
N GLY A 46 21.48 11.27 10.39
CA GLY A 46 21.14 12.33 11.36
C GLY A 46 19.82 13.05 11.09
N LEU A 47 19.10 12.69 10.03
CA LEU A 47 17.80 13.28 9.70
C LEU A 47 16.77 13.10 10.83
N PHE A 48 16.72 11.92 11.44
CA PHE A 48 15.79 11.64 12.53
C PHE A 48 16.06 12.52 13.76
N LYS A 49 17.34 12.81 14.06
CA LYS A 49 17.70 13.74 15.12
C LYS A 49 17.26 15.18 14.83
N CYS A 50 17.42 15.64 13.58
CA CYS A 50 16.95 16.94 13.14
C CYS A 50 15.43 17.08 13.25
N TRP A 51 14.69 16.07 12.81
CA TRP A 51 13.24 16.02 12.94
C TRP A 51 12.78 16.05 14.42
N ARG A 52 13.37 15.22 15.28
CA ARG A 52 13.04 15.21 16.71
C ARG A 52 13.28 16.54 17.42
N LYS A 53 14.25 17.34 16.93
CA LYS A 53 14.54 18.68 17.43
C LYS A 53 13.61 19.75 16.85
N GLY A 54 12.70 19.41 15.96
CA GLY A 54 11.82 20.35 15.27
C GLY A 54 12.51 21.23 14.23
N ASN A 55 13.73 20.88 13.81
CA ASN A 55 14.48 21.66 12.84
C ASN A 55 13.99 21.46 11.39
N VAL A 56 13.27 20.37 11.13
CA VAL A 56 12.70 20.04 9.82
C VAL A 56 11.42 19.23 10.00
N GLY A 57 10.40 19.53 9.20
CA GLY A 57 9.20 18.70 9.07
C GLY A 57 9.45 17.50 8.16
N ILE A 58 8.82 16.36 8.45
CA ILE A 58 8.82 15.19 7.56
C ILE A 58 7.39 14.78 7.28
N VAL A 59 7.01 14.75 6.02
CA VAL A 59 5.70 14.30 5.52
C VAL A 59 5.92 13.05 4.65
N ASN A 60 5.34 11.91 4.96
CA ASN A 60 4.62 11.53 6.18
C ASN A 60 5.60 11.34 7.35
N ALA A 61 5.16 11.62 8.56
CA ALA A 61 5.99 11.53 9.75
C ALA A 61 6.55 10.09 9.96
N PRO A 62 7.74 9.95 10.59
CA PRO A 62 8.22 8.64 11.02
C PRO A 62 7.22 7.95 11.95
N GLY A 63 7.01 6.64 11.74
CA GLY A 63 6.02 5.83 12.47
C GLY A 63 4.66 5.71 11.77
N THR A 64 4.37 6.48 10.72
CA THR A 64 3.10 6.36 9.98
C THR A 64 3.01 5.08 9.13
N GLY A 65 4.09 4.34 8.97
CA GLY A 65 4.10 3.03 8.28
C GLY A 65 3.16 1.99 8.88
N ILE A 66 2.69 2.18 10.12
CA ILE A 66 1.65 1.34 10.72
C ILE A 66 0.34 1.35 9.89
N ALA A 67 0.07 2.43 9.14
CA ALA A 67 -1.08 2.53 8.26
C ALA A 67 -0.99 1.60 7.03
N ASP A 68 0.22 1.14 6.68
CA ASP A 68 0.46 0.20 5.58
C ASP A 68 0.26 -1.26 6.00
N ASP A 69 0.18 -1.54 7.30
CA ASP A 69 -0.04 -2.89 7.82
C ASP A 69 -1.46 -3.35 7.50
N LYS A 70 -1.56 -4.44 6.74
CA LYS A 70 -2.84 -4.99 6.29
C LYS A 70 -3.68 -5.56 7.43
N ALA A 71 -3.08 -5.85 8.60
CA ALA A 71 -3.84 -6.25 9.78
C ALA A 71 -4.58 -5.04 10.40
N ILE A 72 -3.97 -3.85 10.35
CA ILE A 72 -4.60 -2.60 10.83
C ILE A 72 -5.86 -2.26 10.03
N TYR A 73 -5.86 -2.55 8.73
CA TYR A 73 -7.03 -2.38 7.87
C TYR A 73 -8.31 -3.00 8.46
N SER A 74 -8.19 -4.17 9.09
CA SER A 74 -9.35 -4.87 9.71
C SER A 74 -9.97 -4.15 10.91
N TYR A 75 -9.32 -3.11 11.42
CA TYR A 75 -9.80 -2.31 12.54
C TYR A 75 -10.36 -0.94 12.13
N VAL A 76 -10.22 -0.54 10.86
CA VAL A 76 -10.59 0.81 10.40
C VAL A 76 -12.04 1.14 10.72
N ASP A 77 -12.98 0.22 10.45
CA ASP A 77 -14.40 0.44 10.77
C ASP A 77 -14.63 0.67 12.28
N LYS A 78 -13.92 -0.09 13.12
CA LYS A 78 -14.00 0.08 14.57
C LYS A 78 -13.36 1.38 15.04
N MET A 79 -12.28 1.80 14.39
CA MET A 79 -11.64 3.08 14.68
C MET A 79 -12.55 4.26 14.29
N ILE A 80 -13.22 4.19 13.14
CA ILE A 80 -14.19 5.20 12.73
C ILE A 80 -15.28 5.35 13.78
N LYS A 81 -15.90 4.23 14.18
CA LYS A 81 -16.95 4.26 15.23
C LYS A 81 -16.43 4.78 16.56
N PHE A 82 -15.24 4.37 16.98
CA PHE A 82 -14.69 4.73 18.27
C PHE A 82 -14.22 6.19 18.37
N TYR A 83 -13.52 6.68 17.33
CA TYR A 83 -12.93 8.01 17.40
C TYR A 83 -13.81 9.11 16.82
N LEU A 84 -14.68 8.79 15.87
CA LEU A 84 -15.52 9.77 15.17
C LEU A 84 -17.00 9.68 15.55
N ASP A 85 -17.41 8.60 16.23
CA ASP A 85 -18.81 8.28 16.52
C ASP A 85 -19.67 8.25 15.23
N GLU A 86 -19.05 7.76 14.13
CA GLU A 86 -19.69 7.69 12.80
C GLU A 86 -19.77 6.24 12.31
N GLU A 87 -20.75 5.94 11.48
CA GLU A 87 -20.81 4.70 10.73
C GLU A 87 -19.92 4.76 9.48
N PRO A 88 -19.12 3.71 9.20
CA PRO A 88 -18.30 3.65 7.98
C PRO A 88 -19.13 3.79 6.71
N LYS A 89 -18.79 4.73 5.85
CA LYS A 89 -19.47 4.97 4.56
C LYS A 89 -19.01 4.01 3.46
N LEU A 90 -17.78 3.55 3.51
CA LEU A 90 -17.19 2.62 2.55
C LEU A 90 -17.15 1.21 3.16
N LYS A 91 -17.60 0.23 2.37
CA LYS A 91 -17.50 -1.18 2.80
C LYS A 91 -16.05 -1.62 2.79
N GLN A 92 -15.63 -2.24 3.89
CA GLN A 92 -14.33 -2.89 3.98
C GLN A 92 -14.41 -4.33 3.47
N VAL A 93 -13.35 -4.80 2.81
CA VAL A 93 -13.23 -6.21 2.47
C VAL A 93 -13.04 -7.02 3.75
N GLN A 94 -13.85 -8.08 3.92
CA GLN A 94 -13.71 -8.97 5.07
C GLN A 94 -12.27 -9.47 5.20
N THR A 95 -11.68 -9.29 6.40
CA THR A 95 -10.28 -9.62 6.63
C THR A 95 -10.14 -10.57 7.81
N PHE A 96 -9.54 -11.72 7.55
CA PHE A 96 -9.24 -12.74 8.54
C PHE A 96 -7.80 -12.55 9.04
N LEU A 97 -7.64 -12.28 10.33
CA LEU A 97 -6.34 -12.15 10.98
C LEU A 97 -5.85 -13.52 11.42
N CYS A 98 -4.84 -14.09 10.79
CA CYS A 98 -4.36 -15.44 11.11
C CYS A 98 -3.78 -15.55 12.53
N ARG A 99 -3.41 -14.45 13.18
CA ARG A 99 -3.04 -14.44 14.61
C ARG A 99 -4.17 -14.86 15.55
N LYS A 100 -5.43 -14.78 15.14
CA LYS A 100 -6.59 -15.26 15.89
C LYS A 100 -6.85 -16.72 15.51
N LYS A 101 -6.88 -17.62 16.48
CA LYS A 101 -7.04 -19.05 16.23
C LYS A 101 -8.22 -19.37 15.31
N ILE A 102 -9.40 -18.85 15.62
CA ILE A 102 -10.63 -19.08 14.83
C ILE A 102 -10.44 -18.65 13.36
N HIS A 103 -9.83 -17.46 13.13
CA HIS A 103 -9.57 -16.98 11.77
C HIS A 103 -8.52 -17.85 11.06
N LYS A 104 -7.46 -18.26 11.76
CA LYS A 104 -6.41 -19.12 11.22
C LYS A 104 -6.98 -20.45 10.76
N ASP A 105 -7.78 -21.11 11.59
CA ASP A 105 -8.37 -22.39 11.28
C ASP A 105 -9.29 -22.26 10.07
N HIS A 106 -10.15 -21.24 10.02
CA HIS A 106 -10.97 -20.92 8.86
C HIS A 106 -10.15 -20.67 7.58
N VAL A 107 -9.04 -19.94 7.68
CA VAL A 107 -8.16 -19.64 6.52
C VAL A 107 -7.52 -20.92 6.00
N ILE A 108 -7.03 -21.79 6.86
CA ILE A 108 -6.42 -23.06 6.47
C ILE A 108 -7.44 -23.97 5.75
N GLU A 109 -8.64 -24.08 6.28
CA GLU A 109 -9.72 -24.89 5.68
C GLU A 109 -10.18 -24.35 4.33
N ASN A 110 -10.18 -23.03 4.15
CA ASN A 110 -10.72 -22.35 2.97
C ASN A 110 -9.66 -21.72 2.08
N ILE A 111 -8.39 -22.08 2.22
CA ILE A 111 -7.27 -21.41 1.53
C ILE A 111 -7.41 -21.41 0.01
N SER A 112 -8.06 -22.41 -0.57
CA SER A 112 -8.34 -22.49 -2.01
C SER A 112 -9.31 -21.43 -2.52
N LYS A 113 -10.04 -20.73 -1.65
CA LYS A 113 -11.04 -19.70 -1.98
C LYS A 113 -10.57 -18.30 -1.58
N LEU A 114 -9.47 -18.19 -0.84
CA LEU A 114 -9.02 -16.96 -0.23
C LEU A 114 -7.74 -16.42 -0.90
N VAL A 115 -7.52 -15.13 -0.74
CA VAL A 115 -6.25 -14.47 -1.04
C VAL A 115 -5.52 -14.26 0.28
N VAL A 116 -4.38 -14.91 0.45
CA VAL A 116 -3.53 -14.76 1.64
C VAL A 116 -2.44 -13.74 1.33
N LYS A 117 -2.24 -12.80 2.26
CA LYS A 117 -1.28 -11.71 2.11
C LYS A 117 -0.41 -11.59 3.36
N PRO A 118 0.89 -11.32 3.22
CA PRO A 118 1.68 -10.89 4.38
C PRO A 118 1.15 -9.55 4.90
N THR A 119 1.15 -9.36 6.23
CA THR A 119 0.73 -8.11 6.87
C THR A 119 1.58 -6.94 6.41
N ASN A 120 2.87 -7.15 6.31
CA ASN A 120 3.85 -6.19 5.83
C ASN A 120 4.22 -6.44 4.35
N GLY A 121 4.82 -5.45 3.72
CA GLY A 121 5.30 -5.55 2.35
C GLY A 121 4.37 -4.93 1.31
N SER A 122 4.91 -4.71 0.14
CA SER A 122 4.28 -4.06 -1.00
C SER A 122 4.57 -4.79 -2.31
N GLY A 123 3.97 -4.32 -3.41
CA GLY A 123 4.27 -4.83 -4.76
C GLY A 123 3.73 -6.23 -5.08
N GLY A 124 2.92 -6.83 -4.19
CA GLY A 124 2.34 -8.15 -4.43
C GLY A 124 3.22 -9.34 -4.03
N ASN A 125 4.40 -9.09 -3.47
CA ASN A 125 5.30 -10.15 -3.03
C ASN A 125 4.70 -10.97 -1.88
N GLY A 126 4.83 -12.29 -1.96
CA GLY A 126 4.36 -13.22 -0.92
C GLY A 126 2.84 -13.39 -0.85
N ILE A 127 2.09 -12.90 -1.83
CA ILE A 127 0.64 -13.10 -1.93
C ILE A 127 0.34 -14.46 -2.55
N LEU A 128 -0.56 -15.22 -1.92
CA LEU A 128 -1.17 -16.42 -2.49
C LEU A 128 -2.59 -16.08 -2.96
N ILE A 129 -2.88 -16.31 -4.23
CA ILE A 129 -4.25 -16.28 -4.76
C ILE A 129 -4.75 -17.72 -4.78
N GLY A 130 -5.41 -18.14 -3.70
CA GLY A 130 -5.81 -19.54 -3.48
C GLY A 130 -6.54 -20.19 -4.65
N PRO A 131 -7.52 -19.54 -5.32
CA PRO A 131 -8.19 -20.12 -6.49
C PRO A 131 -7.27 -20.38 -7.69
N LYS A 132 -6.12 -19.69 -7.79
CA LYS A 132 -5.16 -19.83 -8.91
C LYS A 132 -3.92 -20.65 -8.52
N ALA A 133 -3.74 -20.92 -7.24
CA ALA A 133 -2.56 -21.58 -6.71
C ALA A 133 -2.62 -23.09 -6.88
N SER A 134 -1.46 -23.72 -7.07
CA SER A 134 -1.33 -25.19 -7.03
C SER A 134 -1.56 -25.73 -5.63
N LYS A 135 -1.72 -27.05 -5.51
CA LYS A 135 -1.85 -27.72 -4.21
C LYS A 135 -0.60 -27.49 -3.36
N GLU A 136 0.57 -27.64 -3.94
CA GLU A 136 1.86 -27.43 -3.28
C GLU A 136 2.04 -26.01 -2.76
N GLU A 137 1.70 -24.98 -3.56
CA GLU A 137 1.76 -23.58 -3.14
C GLU A 137 0.84 -23.31 -1.94
N ARG A 138 -0.35 -23.89 -1.94
CA ARG A 138 -1.28 -23.78 -0.80
C ARG A 138 -0.75 -24.46 0.46
N GLU A 139 -0.19 -25.67 0.35
CA GLU A 139 0.42 -26.41 1.46
C GLU A 139 1.61 -25.62 2.05
N ASN A 140 2.50 -25.12 1.20
CA ASN A 140 3.61 -24.26 1.61
C ASN A 140 3.15 -22.98 2.34
N MET A 141 2.03 -22.38 1.88
CA MET A 141 1.47 -21.20 2.55
C MET A 141 0.83 -21.57 3.90
N ILE A 142 0.17 -22.71 4.01
CA ILE A 142 -0.38 -23.23 5.28
C ILE A 142 0.74 -23.39 6.31
N ASP A 143 1.88 -23.92 5.92
CA ASP A 143 3.01 -24.13 6.84
C ASP A 143 3.59 -22.78 7.29
N LYS A 144 3.68 -21.79 6.40
CA LYS A 144 4.06 -20.43 6.76
C LYS A 144 3.09 -19.79 7.75
N ILE A 145 1.77 -19.93 7.51
CA ILE A 145 0.74 -19.43 8.43
C ILE A 145 0.83 -20.11 9.79
N LYS A 146 1.04 -21.43 9.84
CA LYS A 146 1.18 -22.17 11.09
C LYS A 146 2.41 -21.74 11.87
N SER A 147 3.54 -21.50 11.19
CA SER A 147 4.80 -21.09 11.83
C SER A 147 4.78 -19.65 12.33
N LYS A 148 4.18 -18.72 11.59
CA LYS A 148 4.13 -17.29 11.90
C LYS A 148 2.76 -16.68 11.63
N PRO A 149 1.73 -17.04 12.39
CA PRO A 149 0.36 -16.62 12.09
C PRO A 149 0.14 -15.11 12.17
N SER A 150 0.94 -14.38 12.93
CA SER A 150 0.84 -12.92 13.03
C SER A 150 1.25 -12.19 11.77
N ASP A 151 2.03 -12.84 10.91
CA ASP A 151 2.57 -12.23 9.69
C ASP A 151 1.60 -12.29 8.51
N TYR A 152 0.41 -12.91 8.68
CA TYR A 152 -0.52 -13.14 7.58
C TYR A 152 -1.94 -12.72 7.90
N ILE A 153 -2.59 -12.23 6.85
CA ILE A 153 -4.04 -12.04 6.77
C ILE A 153 -4.59 -12.80 5.56
N ALA A 154 -5.88 -13.05 5.56
CA ALA A 154 -6.57 -13.54 4.37
C ALA A 154 -7.85 -12.74 4.12
N GLN A 155 -8.25 -12.67 2.85
CA GLN A 155 -9.43 -11.98 2.36
C GLN A 155 -10.11 -12.83 1.29
N PRO A 156 -11.43 -12.72 1.07
CA PRO A 156 -12.07 -13.23 -0.13
C PRO A 156 -11.40 -12.66 -1.39
N LEU A 157 -11.46 -13.39 -2.49
CA LEU A 157 -11.06 -12.85 -3.78
C LEU A 157 -12.13 -11.88 -4.28
N GLU A 158 -11.82 -10.60 -4.27
CA GLU A 158 -12.68 -9.57 -4.86
C GLU A 158 -12.41 -9.44 -6.35
N ILE A 159 -13.49 -9.36 -7.12
CA ILE A 159 -13.42 -9.11 -8.56
C ILE A 159 -13.43 -7.60 -8.76
N LEU A 160 -12.34 -7.08 -9.32
CA LEU A 160 -12.24 -5.66 -9.64
C LEU A 160 -13.27 -5.26 -10.70
N SER A 161 -13.79 -4.04 -10.59
CA SER A 161 -14.63 -3.43 -11.63
C SER A 161 -13.90 -3.39 -12.97
N THR A 162 -14.64 -3.28 -14.06
CA THR A 162 -14.09 -3.12 -15.40
C THR A 162 -14.51 -1.79 -16.00
N THR A 163 -13.71 -1.31 -16.96
CA THR A 163 -13.99 -0.11 -17.75
C THR A 163 -13.63 -0.36 -19.22
N PRO A 164 -14.37 0.25 -20.17
CA PRO A 164 -13.98 0.24 -21.57
C PRO A 164 -12.56 0.79 -21.74
N THR A 165 -11.71 0.06 -22.41
CA THR A 165 -10.30 0.42 -22.62
C THR A 165 -9.92 0.12 -24.05
N ILE A 166 -9.26 1.06 -24.73
CA ILE A 166 -8.76 0.88 -26.10
C ILE A 166 -7.58 -0.10 -26.06
N SER A 167 -7.65 -1.11 -26.89
CA SER A 167 -6.60 -2.11 -27.11
C SER A 167 -6.36 -2.26 -28.61
N GLU A 168 -5.41 -3.08 -29.02
CA GLU A 168 -5.16 -3.40 -30.43
C GLU A 168 -6.36 -4.08 -31.10
N GLU A 169 -7.17 -4.79 -30.33
CA GLU A 169 -8.39 -5.49 -30.78
C GLU A 169 -9.66 -4.62 -30.73
N GLY A 170 -9.52 -3.32 -30.38
CA GLY A 170 -10.62 -2.38 -30.22
C GLY A 170 -10.91 -2.01 -28.77
N ILE A 171 -12.18 -1.70 -28.49
CA ILE A 171 -12.60 -1.32 -27.11
C ILE A 171 -13.01 -2.57 -26.37
N GLU A 172 -12.30 -2.89 -25.29
CA GLU A 172 -12.53 -4.07 -24.47
C GLU A 172 -12.61 -3.73 -22.98
N PRO A 173 -13.36 -4.53 -22.17
CA PRO A 173 -13.37 -4.34 -20.72
C PRO A 173 -12.03 -4.73 -20.12
N ARG A 174 -11.49 -3.86 -19.26
CA ARG A 174 -10.28 -4.11 -18.48
C ARG A 174 -10.55 -3.81 -17.01
N HIS A 175 -10.00 -4.63 -16.13
CA HIS A 175 -10.08 -4.39 -14.69
C HIS A 175 -9.34 -3.13 -14.29
N LEU A 176 -9.86 -2.43 -13.29
CA LEU A 176 -9.30 -1.19 -12.78
C LEU A 176 -9.37 -1.10 -11.27
N ASP A 177 -8.55 -0.24 -10.71
CA ASP A 177 -8.70 0.29 -9.35
C ASP A 177 -8.54 1.82 -9.32
N LEU A 178 -9.19 2.47 -8.36
CA LEU A 178 -9.07 3.90 -8.10
C LEU A 178 -8.25 4.11 -6.83
N ARG A 179 -7.29 5.03 -6.90
CA ARG A 179 -6.51 5.53 -5.76
C ARG A 179 -6.75 7.02 -5.58
N PRO A 180 -7.68 7.42 -4.70
CA PRO A 180 -7.79 8.81 -4.29
C PRO A 180 -6.62 9.19 -3.38
N PHE A 181 -6.25 10.47 -3.40
CA PHE A 181 -5.25 11.02 -2.51
C PHE A 181 -5.94 11.85 -1.44
N VAL A 182 -5.70 11.48 -0.17
CA VAL A 182 -6.26 12.17 0.99
C VAL A 182 -5.14 12.90 1.70
N LEU A 183 -5.31 14.21 1.90
CA LEU A 183 -4.41 15.04 2.67
C LEU A 183 -5.06 15.38 4.01
N THR A 184 -4.33 15.13 5.09
CA THR A 184 -4.80 15.34 6.45
C THR A 184 -3.91 16.33 7.18
N GLY A 185 -4.49 17.44 7.62
CA GLY A 185 -3.89 18.44 8.48
C GLY A 185 -4.89 18.80 9.58
N LYS A 186 -5.13 20.09 9.80
CA LYS A 186 -6.24 20.55 10.66
C LYS A 186 -7.60 20.11 10.12
N LYS A 187 -7.71 19.97 8.81
CA LYS A 187 -8.86 19.39 8.11
C LYS A 187 -8.34 18.35 7.12
N SER A 188 -9.12 17.31 6.89
CA SER A 188 -8.85 16.34 5.83
C SER A 188 -9.59 16.73 4.56
N TRP A 189 -8.97 16.53 3.42
CA TRP A 189 -9.57 16.75 2.12
C TRP A 189 -9.02 15.76 1.08
N VAL A 190 -9.84 15.46 0.07
CA VAL A 190 -9.46 14.61 -1.05
C VAL A 190 -9.07 15.50 -2.22
N THR A 191 -7.98 15.19 -2.90
CA THR A 191 -7.57 15.92 -4.11
C THR A 191 -8.64 15.81 -5.19
N THR A 192 -8.71 16.81 -6.08
CA THR A 192 -9.69 16.84 -7.19
C THR A 192 -9.45 15.78 -8.26
N GLY A 193 -8.36 15.03 -8.16
CA GLY A 193 -8.04 13.91 -9.05
C GLY A 193 -7.57 12.71 -8.26
N GLY A 194 -7.41 11.61 -8.95
CA GLY A 194 -6.89 10.36 -8.40
C GLY A 194 -6.08 9.60 -9.44
N LEU A 195 -5.47 8.50 -9.03
CA LEU A 195 -4.83 7.57 -9.94
C LEU A 195 -5.77 6.39 -10.21
N THR A 196 -6.28 6.30 -11.42
CA THR A 196 -6.95 5.08 -11.90
C THR A 196 -5.93 4.20 -12.59
N ARG A 197 -5.71 3.00 -12.04
CA ARG A 197 -4.85 1.98 -12.67
C ARG A 197 -5.71 0.98 -13.42
N VAL A 198 -5.20 0.48 -14.55
CA VAL A 198 -5.93 -0.43 -15.42
C VAL A 198 -5.05 -1.61 -15.82
N ALA A 199 -5.64 -2.81 -15.86
CA ALA A 199 -4.96 -4.00 -16.38
C ALA A 199 -4.87 -3.90 -17.92
N LEU A 200 -3.67 -4.03 -18.47
CA LEU A 200 -3.48 -3.97 -19.93
C LEU A 200 -3.82 -5.30 -20.62
N LYS A 201 -3.64 -6.43 -19.92
CA LYS A 201 -3.98 -7.76 -20.48
C LYS A 201 -5.44 -8.11 -20.19
N LYS A 202 -6.14 -8.65 -21.18
CA LYS A 202 -7.52 -9.15 -21.07
C LYS A 202 -7.64 -10.19 -19.95
N GLY A 203 -8.65 -10.04 -19.09
CA GLY A 203 -8.89 -10.94 -17.97
C GLY A 203 -7.88 -10.87 -16.81
N SER A 204 -6.82 -10.06 -16.94
CA SER A 204 -5.86 -9.85 -15.86
C SER A 204 -6.45 -8.95 -14.79
N THR A 205 -6.23 -9.30 -13.53
CA THR A 205 -6.52 -8.47 -12.36
C THR A 205 -5.29 -7.68 -11.88
N ILE A 206 -4.17 -7.77 -12.61
CA ILE A 206 -2.95 -7.05 -12.28
C ILE A 206 -3.04 -5.65 -12.87
N VAL A 207 -3.27 -4.67 -12.03
CA VAL A 207 -3.38 -3.24 -12.38
C VAL A 207 -2.13 -2.44 -12.00
N ASN A 208 -1.20 -3.07 -11.27
CA ASN A 208 0.01 -2.40 -10.77
C ASN A 208 0.98 -2.09 -11.92
N SER A 209 1.37 -0.82 -12.06
CA SER A 209 2.29 -0.36 -13.12
C SER A 209 3.63 -1.07 -13.11
N SER A 210 4.16 -1.44 -11.91
CA SER A 210 5.41 -2.21 -11.79
C SER A 210 5.32 -3.65 -12.31
N GLN A 211 4.11 -4.13 -12.59
CA GLN A 211 3.82 -5.48 -13.11
C GLN A 211 3.10 -5.43 -14.47
N GLY A 212 3.24 -4.34 -15.20
CA GLY A 212 2.68 -4.17 -16.54
C GLY A 212 1.24 -3.66 -16.59
N GLY A 213 0.77 -3.00 -15.52
CA GLY A 213 -0.48 -2.24 -15.54
C GLY A 213 -0.28 -0.84 -16.14
N GLY A 214 -1.35 -0.26 -16.65
CA GLY A 214 -1.42 1.12 -17.15
C GLY A 214 -2.19 2.05 -16.23
N SER A 215 -2.37 3.27 -16.69
CA SER A 215 -3.19 4.29 -16.01
C SER A 215 -4.24 4.88 -16.95
N LYS A 216 -5.32 5.38 -16.37
CA LYS A 216 -6.38 6.13 -17.05
C LYS A 216 -6.64 7.42 -16.29
N ASP A 217 -7.13 8.44 -17.00
CA ASP A 217 -7.57 9.67 -16.37
C ASP A 217 -8.78 9.43 -15.47
N THR A 218 -8.83 10.16 -14.36
CA THR A 218 -9.93 10.14 -13.42
C THR A 218 -10.70 11.45 -13.53
N LEU A 219 -11.95 11.36 -13.94
CA LEU A 219 -12.86 12.51 -13.98
C LEU A 219 -13.81 12.44 -12.79
N VAL A 220 -13.84 13.54 -12.02
CA VAL A 220 -14.81 13.74 -10.94
C VAL A 220 -15.91 14.63 -11.48
N ILE A 221 -17.12 14.11 -11.54
CA ILE A 221 -18.31 14.83 -12.00
C ILE A 221 -19.26 15.04 -10.82
N GLU A 222 -19.76 16.25 -10.66
CA GLU A 222 -20.88 16.54 -9.76
C GLU A 222 -22.18 16.01 -10.36
N ARG A 223 -23.02 15.46 -9.53
CA ARG A 223 -24.39 15.00 -9.91
C ARG A 223 -25.41 16.01 -9.46
#